data_62339904d094bbbe9885999ae5e06791
#
_entry.id   62339904d094bbbe9885999ae5e06791
#
_cell.length_a   1.000
_cell.length_b   1.000
_cell.length_c   1.000
_cell.angle_alpha   90.00
_cell.angle_beta   90.00
_cell.angle_gamma   90.00
#
_symmetry.space_group_name_H-M   'P 1'
#
loop_
_entity.id
_entity.type
_entity.pdbx_description
1 polymer ?
#
loop_
_entity_poly.entity_id
_entity_poly.type
_entity_poly.pdbx_seq_one_letter_code
_entity_poly.pdbx_strand_id
1 'polypeptide(L)'
;EFKQAEDAIARAEQDRLFMLLMSGRKQVIKTGQINGVPFKVKIDSLLDGDICREIVKEFPKTADTFGFCDGAIVDEKYVRDINPVWKSRIGWVPFVEAWGYDLQGAIYQRIDDRYLPFLLAAITKESPARIAALTVEQPDLDAKIIEVEELAPYYQSIKEGKTEPTRCGVCEYCRQTEVLDDIINYKILGVEERDE
;
A
#
# COMPACT_ATOMS: atom_id res chain seq x y z
N GLU A 1 16.72 17.10 -7.73
CA GLU A 1 16.36 15.85 -7.01
C GLU A 1 17.06 15.76 -5.65
N PHE A 2 18.40 15.89 -5.56
CA PHE A 2 19.13 15.78 -4.29
C PHE A 2 18.66 16.80 -3.23
N LYS A 3 18.59 18.09 -3.60
CA LYS A 3 18.09 19.14 -2.69
C LYS A 3 16.66 18.87 -2.22
N GLN A 4 15.78 18.37 -3.07
CA GLN A 4 14.41 18.03 -2.71
C GLN A 4 14.34 16.89 -1.67
N ALA A 5 15.25 15.93 -1.76
CA ALA A 5 15.37 14.87 -0.76
C ALA A 5 15.90 15.41 0.57
N GLU A 6 16.89 16.31 0.55
CA GLU A 6 17.39 16.98 1.75
C GLU A 6 16.31 17.81 2.45
N ASP A 7 15.53 18.58 1.68
CA ASP A 7 14.42 19.39 2.21
C ASP A 7 13.34 18.51 2.87
N ALA A 8 13.04 17.35 2.24
CA ALA A 8 12.07 16.37 2.77
C ALA A 8 12.58 15.74 4.08
N ILE A 9 13.85 15.33 4.13
CA ILE A 9 14.48 14.77 5.34
C ILE A 9 14.47 15.82 6.46
N ALA A 10 14.93 17.04 6.19
CA ALA A 10 14.93 18.12 7.16
C ALA A 10 13.52 18.44 7.69
N ARG A 11 12.49 18.34 6.84
CA ARG A 11 11.09 18.51 7.25
C ARG A 11 10.62 17.39 8.16
N ALA A 12 10.97 16.13 7.84
CA ALA A 12 10.62 14.98 8.67
C ALA A 12 11.29 15.02 10.05
N GLU A 13 12.58 15.36 10.10
CA GLU A 13 13.37 15.44 11.33
C GLU A 13 12.89 16.53 12.30
N GLN A 14 12.20 17.55 11.81
CA GLN A 14 11.61 18.61 12.63
C GLN A 14 10.30 18.17 13.32
N ASP A 15 9.69 17.05 12.90
CA ASP A 15 8.42 16.61 13.45
C ASP A 15 8.61 15.45 14.43
N ARG A 16 8.29 15.71 15.69
CA ARG A 16 8.51 14.74 16.76
C ARG A 16 7.68 13.47 16.61
N LEU A 17 6.40 13.58 16.19
CA LEU A 17 5.55 12.41 15.97
C LEU A 17 6.08 11.56 14.83
N PHE A 18 6.47 12.19 13.72
CA PHE A 18 7.06 11.48 12.58
C PHE A 18 8.33 10.73 13.00
N MET A 19 9.21 11.36 13.76
CA MET A 19 10.44 10.74 14.25
C MET A 19 10.16 9.58 15.23
N LEU A 20 9.14 9.66 16.07
CA LEU A 20 8.70 8.54 16.91
C LEU A 20 8.16 7.37 16.07
N LEU A 21 7.33 7.63 15.07
CA LEU A 21 6.86 6.61 14.13
C LEU A 21 8.03 5.90 13.43
N MET A 22 9.09 6.65 13.16
CA MET A 22 10.29 6.12 12.53
C MET A 22 11.36 5.64 13.54
N SER A 23 11.09 5.56 14.84
CA SER A 23 12.07 5.11 15.85
C SER A 23 12.10 3.60 16.11
N GLY A 24 11.17 2.84 15.55
CA GLY A 24 11.08 1.39 15.71
C GLY A 24 12.25 0.63 15.07
N ARG A 25 12.23 -0.68 15.19
CA ARG A 25 13.21 -1.55 14.52
C ARG A 25 13.12 -1.38 13.01
N LYS A 26 14.26 -1.09 12.38
CA LYS A 26 14.34 -0.76 10.95
C LYS A 26 14.45 -1.98 10.06
N GLN A 27 13.80 -1.90 8.90
CA GLN A 27 13.96 -2.84 7.78
C GLN A 27 13.77 -4.30 8.22
N VAL A 28 12.73 -4.55 9.06
CA VAL A 28 12.46 -5.88 9.60
C VAL A 28 11.92 -6.79 8.50
N ILE A 29 12.69 -7.82 8.17
CA ILE A 29 12.29 -8.83 7.20
C ILE A 29 11.52 -9.93 7.91
N LYS A 30 10.32 -10.25 7.39
CA LYS A 30 9.52 -11.40 7.81
C LYS A 30 9.11 -12.22 6.59
N THR A 31 8.96 -13.52 6.82
CA THR A 31 8.46 -14.47 5.80
C THR A 31 7.32 -15.28 6.37
N GLY A 32 6.38 -15.66 5.53
CA GLY A 32 5.25 -16.49 5.90
C GLY A 32 4.53 -17.00 4.66
N GLN A 33 3.35 -17.54 4.85
CA GLN A 33 2.51 -18.03 3.75
C GLN A 33 1.11 -17.44 3.86
N ILE A 34 0.54 -17.10 2.71
CA ILE A 34 -0.87 -16.72 2.58
C ILE A 34 -1.48 -17.69 1.57
N ASN A 35 -2.45 -18.46 1.99
CA ASN A 35 -3.09 -19.54 1.20
C ASN A 35 -2.07 -20.45 0.47
N GLY A 36 -1.03 -20.91 1.18
CA GLY A 36 0.01 -21.80 0.65
C GLY A 36 1.08 -21.10 -0.22
N VAL A 37 0.91 -19.82 -0.54
CA VAL A 37 1.87 -19.06 -1.33
C VAL A 37 2.90 -18.39 -0.41
N PRO A 38 4.22 -18.52 -0.67
CA PRO A 38 5.25 -17.89 0.16
C PRO A 38 5.32 -16.38 -0.08
N PHE A 39 5.33 -15.62 1.01
CA PHE A 39 5.50 -14.16 1.02
C PHE A 39 6.73 -13.77 1.83
N LYS A 40 7.33 -12.66 1.41
CA LYS A 40 8.39 -11.97 2.13
C LYS A 40 8.03 -10.49 2.20
N VAL A 41 8.01 -9.95 3.39
CA VAL A 41 7.77 -8.52 3.66
C VAL A 41 9.00 -7.88 4.29
N LYS A 42 9.13 -6.57 4.11
CA LYS A 42 10.18 -5.77 4.73
C LYS A 42 9.54 -4.52 5.32
N ILE A 43 9.41 -4.48 6.63
CA ILE A 43 8.78 -3.43 7.40
C ILE A 43 9.79 -2.32 7.67
N ASP A 44 9.49 -1.08 7.29
CA ASP A 44 10.42 0.04 7.42
C ASP A 44 10.67 0.45 8.87
N SER A 45 9.63 0.49 9.70
CA SER A 45 9.72 0.73 11.14
C SER A 45 8.70 -0.14 11.88
N LEU A 46 9.17 -1.05 12.69
CA LEU A 46 8.33 -1.90 13.54
C LEU A 46 8.43 -1.40 14.99
N LEU A 47 7.36 -0.71 15.42
CA LEU A 47 7.26 -0.18 16.78
C LEU A 47 6.97 -1.31 17.76
N ASP A 48 7.49 -1.16 18.97
CA ASP A 48 7.08 -1.96 20.14
C ASP A 48 6.07 -1.19 21.00
N GLY A 49 5.53 -1.87 22.03
CA GLY A 49 4.53 -1.26 22.91
C GLY A 49 5.06 -0.10 23.76
N ASP A 50 6.37 -0.04 24.03
CA ASP A 50 6.97 1.07 24.79
C ASP A 50 6.93 2.35 23.98
N ILE A 51 7.30 2.28 22.69
CA ILE A 51 7.23 3.41 21.77
C ILE A 51 5.77 3.84 21.58
N CYS A 52 4.83 2.88 21.42
CA CYS A 52 3.40 3.21 21.28
C CYS A 52 2.90 3.96 22.53
N ARG A 53 3.29 3.55 23.74
CA ARG A 53 2.93 4.26 24.97
C ARG A 53 3.57 5.65 25.07
N GLU A 54 4.81 5.82 24.63
CA GLU A 54 5.46 7.14 24.54
C GLU A 54 4.68 8.07 23.58
N ILE A 55 4.28 7.56 22.41
CA ILE A 55 3.48 8.32 21.43
C ILE A 55 2.17 8.79 22.06
N VAL A 56 1.41 7.90 22.71
CA VAL A 56 0.13 8.27 23.33
C VAL A 56 0.32 9.29 24.46
N LYS A 57 1.37 9.15 25.25
CA LYS A 57 1.69 10.09 26.33
C LYS A 57 2.01 11.49 25.81
N GLU A 58 2.78 11.59 24.74
CA GLU A 58 3.19 12.86 24.13
C GLU A 58 2.10 13.45 23.22
N PHE A 59 1.35 12.58 22.54
CA PHE A 59 0.29 12.91 21.57
C PHE A 59 -1.03 12.20 21.93
N PRO A 60 -1.80 12.67 22.92
CA PRO A 60 -3.00 11.97 23.42
C PRO A 60 -4.09 11.70 22.36
N LYS A 61 -4.12 12.48 21.27
CA LYS A 61 -5.06 12.25 20.15
C LYS A 61 -4.79 10.97 19.37
N THR A 62 -3.64 10.31 19.58
CA THR A 62 -3.29 9.06 18.94
C THR A 62 -3.73 7.83 19.74
N ALA A 63 -4.44 8.04 20.86
CA ALA A 63 -4.85 6.96 21.76
C ALA A 63 -5.74 5.90 21.09
N ASP A 64 -6.60 6.31 20.16
CA ASP A 64 -7.46 5.37 19.40
C ASP A 64 -6.63 4.40 18.53
N THR A 65 -5.47 4.84 18.07
CA THR A 65 -4.57 4.02 17.24
C THR A 65 -3.62 3.16 18.09
N PHE A 66 -3.04 3.73 19.15
CA PHE A 66 -1.93 3.11 19.88
C PHE A 66 -2.26 2.70 21.31
N GLY A 67 -3.42 3.12 21.87
CA GLY A 67 -3.69 2.98 23.31
C GLY A 67 -3.74 1.56 23.84
N PHE A 68 -4.04 0.58 22.99
CA PHE A 68 -4.20 -0.82 23.36
C PHE A 68 -3.32 -1.79 22.53
N CYS A 69 -2.32 -1.28 21.81
CA CYS A 69 -1.48 -2.12 20.96
C CYS A 69 -0.09 -2.40 21.58
N ASP A 70 0.41 -3.60 21.32
CA ASP A 70 1.76 -4.02 21.73
C ASP A 70 2.84 -3.66 20.69
N GLY A 71 2.48 -2.80 19.73
CA GLY A 71 3.35 -2.34 18.66
C GLY A 71 2.56 -1.81 17.48
N ALA A 72 3.27 -1.38 16.44
CA ALA A 72 2.66 -0.95 15.18
C ALA A 72 3.60 -1.19 14.00
N ILE A 73 3.03 -1.40 12.83
CA ILE A 73 3.75 -1.51 11.57
C ILE A 73 3.70 -0.14 10.90
N VAL A 74 4.85 0.47 10.66
CA VAL A 74 4.94 1.75 9.96
C VAL A 74 5.73 1.57 8.68
N ASP A 75 5.16 2.04 7.59
CA ASP A 75 5.76 2.02 6.26
C ASP A 75 5.98 3.47 5.78
N GLU A 76 7.22 3.79 5.41
CA GLU A 76 7.59 5.14 4.97
C GLU A 76 7.29 5.32 3.49
N LYS A 77 6.70 6.45 3.14
CA LYS A 77 6.38 6.79 1.75
C LYS A 77 6.90 8.18 1.37
N TYR A 78 7.78 8.23 0.39
CA TYR A 78 8.18 9.46 -0.27
C TYR A 78 7.43 9.62 -1.60
N VAL A 79 6.35 10.40 -1.59
CA VAL A 79 5.34 10.45 -2.65
C VAL A 79 5.20 11.83 -3.28
N ARG A 80 4.62 11.91 -4.47
CA ARG A 80 4.37 13.19 -5.14
C ARG A 80 3.48 14.10 -4.29
N ASP A 81 2.34 13.58 -3.87
CA ASP A 81 1.33 14.20 -3.01
C ASP A 81 0.47 13.12 -2.35
N ILE A 82 -0.43 13.50 -1.45
CA ILE A 82 -1.36 12.60 -0.74
C ILE A 82 -2.82 12.89 -1.07
N ASN A 83 -3.08 13.50 -2.23
CA ASN A 83 -4.42 13.80 -2.68
C ASN A 83 -5.11 12.56 -3.26
N PRO A 84 -6.46 12.54 -3.29
CA PRO A 84 -7.19 11.52 -4.03
C PRO A 84 -6.75 11.49 -5.51
N VAL A 85 -6.80 10.32 -6.11
CA VAL A 85 -6.38 10.08 -7.50
C VAL A 85 -7.60 9.80 -8.37
N TRP A 86 -7.69 10.49 -9.49
CA TRP A 86 -8.73 10.17 -10.47
C TRP A 86 -8.37 8.91 -11.26
N LYS A 87 -9.23 7.91 -11.21
CA LYS A 87 -9.12 6.70 -12.03
C LYS A 87 -10.31 6.65 -13.00
N SER A 88 -10.03 6.47 -14.29
CA SER A 88 -11.08 6.30 -15.30
C SER A 88 -11.98 5.12 -14.93
N ARG A 89 -13.30 5.27 -15.11
CA ARG A 89 -14.37 4.31 -14.77
C ARG A 89 -14.70 4.16 -13.28
N ILE A 90 -13.84 4.64 -12.35
CA ILE A 90 -14.08 4.52 -10.91
C ILE A 90 -14.38 5.89 -10.29
N GLY A 91 -13.73 6.97 -10.78
CA GLY A 91 -13.81 8.30 -10.21
C GLY A 91 -12.64 8.63 -9.28
N TRP A 92 -12.88 9.50 -8.30
CA TRP A 92 -11.88 9.86 -7.28
C TRP A 92 -11.72 8.74 -6.27
N VAL A 93 -10.51 8.24 -6.15
CA VAL A 93 -10.11 7.16 -5.24
C VAL A 93 -9.17 7.73 -4.18
N PRO A 94 -9.36 7.43 -2.87
CA PRO A 94 -8.44 7.83 -1.82
C PRO A 94 -7.00 7.43 -2.12
N PHE A 95 -6.04 8.25 -1.68
CA PHE A 95 -4.61 8.04 -1.94
C PHE A 95 -4.13 6.63 -1.58
N VAL A 96 -4.52 6.13 -0.41
CA VAL A 96 -4.09 4.82 0.10
C VAL A 96 -4.55 3.69 -0.83
N GLU A 97 -5.83 3.68 -1.17
CA GLU A 97 -6.44 2.68 -2.07
C GLU A 97 -5.93 2.81 -3.51
N ALA A 98 -5.76 4.06 -3.98
CA ALA A 98 -5.31 4.32 -5.34
C ALA A 98 -3.94 3.71 -5.65
N TRP A 99 -3.09 3.59 -4.64
CA TRP A 99 -1.74 3.05 -4.74
C TRP A 99 -1.58 1.66 -4.11
N GLY A 100 -2.67 1.07 -3.60
CA GLY A 100 -2.67 -0.27 -3.01
C GLY A 100 -1.90 -0.38 -1.70
N TYR A 101 -1.81 0.69 -0.93
CA TYR A 101 -1.14 0.66 0.37
C TYR A 101 -1.96 -0.06 1.43
N ASP A 102 -3.27 -0.10 1.29
CA ASP A 102 -4.19 -0.97 2.03
C ASP A 102 -3.85 -2.46 1.81
N LEU A 103 -3.65 -2.86 0.56
CA LEU A 103 -3.21 -4.20 0.20
C LEU A 103 -1.84 -4.54 0.80
N GLN A 104 -0.88 -3.60 0.73
CA GLN A 104 0.43 -3.76 1.35
C GLN A 104 0.31 -3.95 2.86
N GLY A 105 -0.51 -3.12 3.53
CA GLY A 105 -0.77 -3.20 4.96
C GLY A 105 -1.37 -4.53 5.38
N ALA A 106 -2.37 -5.01 4.63
CA ALA A 106 -3.01 -6.30 4.87
C ALA A 106 -2.00 -7.47 4.81
N ILE A 107 -1.14 -7.48 3.79
CA ILE A 107 -0.09 -8.49 3.65
C ILE A 107 0.91 -8.39 4.83
N TYR A 108 1.34 -7.17 5.19
CA TYR A 108 2.30 -6.97 6.28
C TYR A 108 1.74 -7.43 7.62
N GLN A 109 0.49 -7.06 7.92
CA GLN A 109 -0.20 -7.48 9.15
C GLN A 109 -0.37 -9.01 9.20
N ARG A 110 -0.77 -9.65 8.09
CA ARG A 110 -0.94 -11.10 8.01
C ARG A 110 0.37 -11.86 8.22
N ILE A 111 1.48 -11.36 7.67
CA ILE A 111 2.80 -11.99 7.81
C ILE A 111 3.42 -11.71 9.19
N ASP A 112 3.08 -10.58 9.81
CA ASP A 112 3.51 -10.28 11.17
C ASP A 112 2.76 -11.10 12.24
N ASP A 113 1.52 -11.50 11.97
CA ASP A 113 0.66 -12.40 12.77
C ASP A 113 0.29 -11.88 14.18
N ARG A 114 0.46 -10.59 14.45
CA ARG A 114 0.11 -9.95 15.73
C ARG A 114 -1.06 -8.97 15.64
N TYR A 115 -1.66 -8.81 14.48
CA TYR A 115 -2.75 -7.85 14.23
C TYR A 115 -2.42 -6.41 14.67
N LEU A 116 -1.17 -6.01 14.48
CA LEU A 116 -0.72 -4.67 14.80
C LEU A 116 -1.32 -3.62 13.87
N PRO A 117 -1.65 -2.42 14.35
CA PRO A 117 -2.04 -1.32 13.49
C PRO A 117 -1.03 -1.08 12.37
N PHE A 118 -1.54 -0.82 11.15
CA PHE A 118 -0.72 -0.45 10.01
C PHE A 118 -0.86 1.04 9.72
N LEU A 119 0.28 1.73 9.61
CA LEU A 119 0.36 3.15 9.35
C LEU A 119 1.30 3.46 8.19
N LEU A 120 0.99 4.54 7.48
CA LEU A 120 1.89 5.17 6.52
C LEU A 120 2.46 6.45 7.13
N ALA A 121 3.78 6.56 7.15
CA ALA A 121 4.50 7.80 7.41
C ALA A 121 4.87 8.43 6.05
N ALA A 122 4.07 9.38 5.60
CA ALA A 122 4.20 9.95 4.26
C ALA A 122 4.91 11.30 4.27
N ILE A 123 5.84 11.49 3.34
CA ILE A 123 6.50 12.77 3.02
C ILE A 123 6.23 13.07 1.55
N THR A 124 5.82 14.30 1.24
CA THR A 124 5.55 14.67 -0.16
C THR A 124 6.75 15.31 -0.83
N LYS A 125 6.77 15.22 -2.17
CA LYS A 125 7.73 15.93 -3.04
C LYS A 125 7.32 17.36 -3.36
N GLU A 126 6.29 17.87 -2.66
CA GLU A 126 5.85 19.25 -2.80
C GLU A 126 6.90 20.23 -2.21
N SER A 127 6.80 21.47 -2.56
CA SER A 127 7.66 22.53 -1.99
C SER A 127 6.79 23.66 -1.42
N PRO A 128 6.72 23.83 -0.09
CA PRO A 128 7.38 23.00 0.93
C PRO A 128 6.80 21.59 1.07
N ALA A 129 7.62 20.65 1.51
CA ALA A 129 7.20 19.26 1.72
C ALA A 129 6.15 19.18 2.85
N ARG A 130 5.10 18.40 2.60
CA ARG A 130 4.11 18.02 3.63
C ARG A 130 4.49 16.67 4.22
N ILE A 131 4.10 16.48 5.47
CA ILE A 131 4.17 15.18 6.15
C ILE A 131 2.79 14.77 6.62
N ALA A 132 2.53 13.47 6.67
CA ALA A 132 1.31 12.91 7.21
C ALA A 132 1.57 11.54 7.84
N ALA A 133 0.85 11.25 8.92
CA ALA A 133 0.71 9.91 9.45
C ALA A 133 -0.73 9.45 9.16
N LEU A 134 -0.86 8.36 8.41
CA LEU A 134 -2.15 7.85 7.93
C LEU A 134 -2.36 6.45 8.50
N THR A 135 -3.53 6.19 9.06
CA THR A 135 -3.96 4.84 9.46
C THR A 135 -4.77 4.22 8.33
N VAL A 136 -4.77 2.90 8.25
CA VAL A 136 -5.71 2.12 7.46
C VAL A 136 -6.61 1.38 8.45
N GLU A 137 -7.92 1.52 8.28
CA GLU A 137 -8.88 0.89 9.18
C GLU A 137 -8.86 -0.63 9.07
N GLN A 138 -9.08 -1.32 10.17
CA GLN A 138 -9.02 -2.79 10.19
C GLN A 138 -9.99 -3.46 9.20
N PRO A 139 -11.25 -2.99 9.03
CA PRO A 139 -12.14 -3.58 8.02
C PRO A 139 -11.59 -3.52 6.59
N ASP A 140 -10.85 -2.47 6.24
CA ASP A 140 -10.24 -2.33 4.91
C ASP A 140 -9.08 -3.34 4.74
N LEU A 141 -8.26 -3.50 5.78
CA LEU A 141 -7.19 -4.52 5.78
C LEU A 141 -7.78 -5.94 5.69
N ASP A 142 -8.86 -6.21 6.43
CA ASP A 142 -9.54 -7.51 6.41
C ASP A 142 -10.16 -7.82 5.04
N ALA A 143 -10.75 -6.83 4.39
CA ALA A 143 -11.25 -6.99 3.02
C ALA A 143 -10.11 -7.29 2.03
N LYS A 144 -8.97 -6.59 2.17
CA LYS A 144 -7.82 -6.77 1.29
C LYS A 144 -7.10 -8.11 1.48
N ILE A 145 -7.04 -8.62 2.70
CA ILE A 145 -6.40 -9.93 2.91
C ILE A 145 -7.22 -11.07 2.29
N ILE A 146 -8.55 -10.97 2.26
CA ILE A 146 -9.42 -11.92 1.55
C ILE A 146 -9.09 -11.90 0.06
N GLU A 147 -8.98 -10.72 -0.55
CA GLU A 147 -8.59 -10.57 -1.96
C GLU A 147 -7.23 -11.23 -2.24
N VAL A 148 -6.24 -11.04 -1.34
CA VAL A 148 -4.93 -11.69 -1.47
C VAL A 148 -5.02 -13.20 -1.35
N GLU A 149 -5.80 -13.73 -0.41
CA GLU A 149 -5.99 -15.18 -0.22
C GLU A 149 -6.60 -15.84 -1.46
N GLU A 150 -7.52 -15.17 -2.13
CA GLU A 150 -8.16 -15.67 -3.35
C GLU A 150 -7.23 -15.62 -4.57
N LEU A 151 -6.50 -14.52 -4.73
CA LEU A 151 -5.74 -14.27 -5.96
C LEU A 151 -4.29 -14.77 -5.92
N ALA A 152 -3.67 -14.90 -4.74
CA ALA A 152 -2.26 -15.29 -4.64
C ALA A 152 -1.95 -16.65 -5.29
N PRO A 153 -2.76 -17.72 -5.13
CA PRO A 153 -2.50 -19.00 -5.81
C PRO A 153 -2.54 -18.89 -7.34
N TYR A 154 -3.43 -18.07 -7.88
CA TYR A 154 -3.51 -17.82 -9.32
C TYR A 154 -2.24 -17.15 -9.84
N TYR A 155 -1.80 -16.06 -9.20
CA TYR A 155 -0.56 -15.38 -9.58
C TYR A 155 0.68 -16.27 -9.39
N GLN A 156 0.69 -17.11 -8.36
CA GLN A 156 1.78 -18.07 -8.17
C GLN A 156 1.80 -19.11 -9.30
N SER A 157 0.65 -19.60 -9.76
CA SER A 157 0.57 -20.56 -10.88
C SER A 157 1.06 -19.94 -12.20
N ILE A 158 0.77 -18.66 -12.44
CA ILE A 158 1.32 -17.91 -13.60
C ILE A 158 2.84 -17.80 -13.49
N LYS A 159 3.35 -17.42 -12.33
CA LYS A 159 4.79 -17.29 -12.08
C LYS A 159 5.55 -18.61 -12.29
N GLU A 160 4.91 -19.72 -12.00
CA GLU A 160 5.44 -21.08 -12.22
C GLU A 160 5.24 -21.60 -13.66
N GLY A 161 4.61 -20.82 -14.54
CA GLY A 161 4.32 -21.20 -15.92
C GLY A 161 3.24 -22.30 -16.06
N LYS A 162 2.43 -22.50 -15.02
CA LYS A 162 1.34 -23.51 -15.02
C LYS A 162 0.04 -22.95 -15.59
N THR A 163 -0.13 -21.65 -15.57
CA THR A 163 -1.34 -20.95 -16.02
C THR A 163 -0.94 -19.74 -16.86
N GLU A 164 -1.59 -19.55 -17.99
CA GLU A 164 -1.42 -18.34 -18.79
C GLU A 164 -2.16 -17.17 -18.14
N PRO A 165 -1.57 -15.95 -18.12
CA PRO A 165 -2.22 -14.77 -17.57
C PRO A 165 -3.42 -14.35 -18.43
N THR A 166 -4.54 -14.03 -17.77
CA THR A 166 -5.70 -13.44 -18.44
C THR A 166 -5.36 -12.06 -18.99
N ARG A 167 -5.60 -11.86 -20.30
CA ARG A 167 -5.37 -10.58 -20.96
C ARG A 167 -6.59 -9.67 -20.79
N CYS A 168 -6.39 -8.47 -20.28
CA CYS A 168 -7.47 -7.48 -20.13
C CYS A 168 -7.72 -6.66 -21.41
N GLY A 169 -6.85 -6.74 -22.43
CA GLY A 169 -6.95 -6.00 -23.68
C GLY A 169 -6.66 -4.47 -23.61
N VAL A 170 -6.64 -3.88 -22.41
CA VAL A 170 -6.61 -2.42 -22.24
C VAL A 170 -5.36 -1.88 -21.52
N CYS A 171 -4.63 -2.69 -20.79
CA CYS A 171 -3.42 -2.25 -20.10
C CYS A 171 -2.24 -2.11 -21.09
N GLU A 172 -1.19 -1.43 -20.64
CA GLU A 172 0.02 -1.19 -21.43
C GLU A 172 0.63 -2.49 -21.97
N TYR A 173 0.76 -3.50 -21.11
CA TYR A 173 1.29 -4.82 -21.50
C TYR A 173 0.45 -5.48 -22.60
N CYS A 174 -0.88 -5.49 -22.47
CA CYS A 174 -1.75 -6.10 -23.46
C CYS A 174 -1.63 -5.38 -24.82
N ARG A 175 -1.58 -4.05 -24.82
CA ARG A 175 -1.44 -3.23 -26.05
C ARG A 175 -0.07 -3.40 -26.70
N GLN A 176 1.00 -3.47 -25.92
CA GLN A 176 2.36 -3.65 -26.46
C GLN A 176 2.61 -5.06 -27.02
N THR A 177 1.85 -6.04 -26.53
CA THR A 177 2.00 -7.45 -26.93
C THR A 177 0.80 -7.96 -27.74
N GLU A 178 -0.02 -7.05 -28.25
CA GLU A 178 -1.14 -7.41 -29.15
C GLU A 178 -0.60 -7.94 -30.47
N VAL A 179 -1.17 -9.05 -30.91
CA VAL A 179 -0.87 -9.66 -32.20
C VAL A 179 -2.16 -9.66 -33.01
N LEU A 180 -2.10 -9.15 -34.22
CA LEU A 180 -3.24 -9.18 -35.13
C LEU A 180 -3.41 -10.61 -35.67
N ASP A 181 -4.54 -11.21 -35.35
CA ASP A 181 -4.95 -12.54 -35.77
C ASP A 181 -6.28 -12.55 -36.55
N ASP A 182 -6.96 -11.38 -36.65
CA ASP A 182 -8.20 -11.22 -37.40
C ASP A 182 -8.34 -9.81 -38.00
N ILE A 183 -9.26 -9.68 -38.98
CA ILE A 183 -9.68 -8.42 -39.60
C ILE A 183 -11.11 -8.12 -39.14
N ILE A 184 -11.22 -7.17 -38.22
CA ILE A 184 -12.51 -6.83 -37.60
C ILE A 184 -13.23 -5.70 -38.34
N ASN A 185 -14.55 -5.73 -38.34
CA ASN A 185 -15.36 -4.62 -38.89
C ASN A 185 -15.22 -3.40 -37.97
N TYR A 186 -14.83 -2.24 -38.56
CA TYR A 186 -14.63 -1.00 -37.81
C TYR A 186 -15.84 -0.56 -36.98
N LYS A 187 -17.05 -0.97 -37.35
CA LYS A 187 -18.29 -0.62 -36.63
C LYS A 187 -18.39 -1.23 -35.24
N ILE A 188 -17.62 -2.30 -34.94
CA ILE A 188 -17.57 -2.91 -33.61
C ILE A 188 -16.50 -2.29 -32.70
N LEU A 189 -15.63 -1.42 -33.25
CA LEU A 189 -14.64 -0.71 -32.46
C LEU A 189 -15.31 0.39 -31.63
N GLY A 190 -15.18 0.32 -30.33
CA GLY A 190 -15.71 1.34 -29.41
C GLY A 190 -17.19 1.20 -29.07
N VAL A 191 -17.87 0.15 -29.50
CA VAL A 191 -19.18 -0.24 -28.98
C VAL A 191 -18.95 -1.03 -27.69
N GLU A 192 -18.72 -0.30 -26.59
CA GLU A 192 -18.90 -0.91 -25.28
C GLU A 192 -20.40 -1.20 -25.14
N GLU A 193 -20.78 -2.45 -24.94
CA GLU A 193 -22.13 -2.80 -24.52
C GLU A 193 -22.39 -1.99 -23.24
N ARG A 194 -23.28 -0.99 -23.34
CA ARG A 194 -23.84 -0.35 -22.15
C ARG A 194 -24.88 -1.34 -21.64
N ASP A 195 -24.48 -2.16 -20.68
CA ASP A 195 -25.44 -2.91 -19.90
C ASP A 195 -26.39 -1.89 -19.25
N GLU A 196 -27.69 -2.00 -19.62
CA GLU A 196 -28.80 -1.25 -19.07
C GLU A 196 -29.11 -1.67 -17.63
#